data_ccbfacb80a9e93bb73efe261c9283df4
#
_entry.id   ccbfacb80a9e93bb73efe261c9283df4
#
_cell.length_a   1.000
_cell.length_b   1.000
_cell.length_c   1.000
_cell.angle_alpha   90.00
_cell.angle_beta   90.00
_cell.angle_gamma   90.00
#
_symmetry.space_group_name_H-M   'P 1'
#
loop_
_entity.id
_entity.type
_entity.pdbx_description
1 polymer ?
#
loop_
_entity_poly.entity_id
_entity_poly.type
_entity_poly.pdbx_seq_one_letter_code
_entity_poly.pdbx_strand_id
1 'polypeptide(L)'
;MEVKFNGYELGKTQTVLVRIINKSPIPQRVHILPPTEAGFSVRVNKKGPIAAGMSENIQVSFTSDVYKYQYDVVKVNSETGNFVIPIYAYPSIPKMQ
;
A
#
# COMPACT_ATOMS: atom_id res chain seq x y z
N MET A 1 5.96 -8.46 3.87
CA MET A 1 5.80 -6.99 3.80
C MET A 1 4.35 -6.61 4.12
N GLU A 2 4.17 -5.64 4.95
CA GLU A 2 2.84 -5.18 5.32
C GLU A 2 2.87 -3.68 5.62
N VAL A 3 1.71 -3.03 5.53
CA VAL A 3 1.57 -1.62 5.84
C VAL A 3 0.59 -1.47 6.99
N LYS A 4 0.96 -0.70 8.00
CA LYS A 4 0.11 -0.45 9.15
C LYS A 4 -0.08 1.05 9.35
N PHE A 5 -1.32 1.47 9.44
CA PHE A 5 -1.68 2.84 9.79
C PHE A 5 -2.18 2.81 11.23
N ASN A 6 -1.25 3.02 12.15
CA ASN A 6 -1.55 2.97 13.57
C ASN A 6 -2.01 4.34 14.07
N GLY A 7 -3.07 4.33 14.89
CA GLY A 7 -3.51 5.55 15.54
C GLY A 7 -4.04 6.60 14.59
N TYR A 8 -4.79 6.19 13.57
CA TYR A 8 -5.33 7.18 12.62
C TYR A 8 -6.41 8.03 13.28
N GLU A 9 -6.52 9.25 12.79
CA GLU A 9 -7.54 10.20 13.23
C GLU A 9 -8.51 10.49 12.11
N LEU A 10 -9.73 10.80 12.46
CA LEU A 10 -10.77 11.08 11.47
C LEU A 10 -10.41 12.27 10.59
N GLY A 11 -10.63 12.12 9.29
CA GLY A 11 -10.41 13.18 8.32
C GLY A 11 -8.97 13.50 8.01
N LYS A 12 -8.03 12.81 8.63
CA LYS A 12 -6.60 13.02 8.37
C LYS A 12 -6.06 11.90 7.49
N THR A 13 -5.28 12.28 6.51
CA THR A 13 -4.66 11.32 5.59
C THR A 13 -3.28 10.95 6.07
N GLN A 14 -3.03 9.65 6.15
CA GLN A 14 -1.70 9.11 6.39
C GLN A 14 -1.20 8.46 5.12
N THR A 15 0.09 8.61 4.84
CA THR A 15 0.71 8.04 3.65
C THR A 15 1.96 7.29 4.03
N VAL A 16 2.11 6.08 3.48
CA VAL A 16 3.30 5.25 3.66
C VAL A 16 3.87 4.94 2.29
N LEU A 17 5.18 5.05 2.16
CA LEU A 17 5.86 4.67 0.93
C LEU A 17 6.29 3.22 1.02
N VAL A 18 5.93 2.44 0.01
CA VAL A 18 6.33 1.04 -0.10
C VAL A 18 7.26 0.91 -1.29
N ARG A 19 8.41 0.31 -1.05
CA ARG A 19 9.44 0.15 -2.06
C ARG A 19 9.35 -1.24 -2.68
N ILE A 20 9.23 -1.26 -4.01
CA ILE A 20 9.21 -2.51 -4.76
C ILE A 20 10.51 -2.60 -5.52
N ILE A 21 11.26 -3.68 -5.28
CA ILE A 21 12.58 -3.87 -5.86
C ILE A 21 12.50 -4.97 -6.92
N ASN A 22 13.02 -4.67 -8.11
CA ASN A 22 13.17 -5.69 -9.15
C ASN A 22 14.50 -6.40 -8.97
N LYS A 23 14.47 -7.60 -8.42
CA LYS A 23 15.66 -8.42 -8.19
C LYS A 23 16.01 -9.28 -9.40
N SER A 24 15.24 -9.22 -10.47
CA SER A 24 15.47 -10.00 -11.65
C SER A 24 16.55 -9.35 -12.52
N PRO A 25 17.22 -10.12 -13.39
CA PRO A 25 18.25 -9.54 -14.29
C PRO A 25 17.69 -8.81 -15.49
N ILE A 26 16.37 -8.77 -15.64
CA ILE A 26 15.71 -8.09 -16.75
C ILE A 26 14.68 -7.11 -16.22
N PRO A 27 14.30 -6.08 -17.02
CA PRO A 27 13.22 -5.19 -16.62
C PRO A 27 11.92 -5.95 -16.41
N GLN A 28 11.12 -5.53 -15.42
CA GLN A 28 9.86 -6.18 -15.08
C GLN A 28 8.74 -5.17 -15.12
N ARG A 29 7.65 -5.54 -15.77
CA ARG A 29 6.40 -4.78 -15.69
C ARG A 29 5.65 -5.21 -14.44
N VAL A 30 5.18 -4.24 -13.71
CA VAL A 30 4.46 -4.48 -12.47
C VAL A 30 3.11 -3.79 -12.56
N HIS A 31 2.05 -4.54 -12.31
CA HIS A 31 0.69 -4.02 -12.23
C HIS A 31 0.25 -3.96 -10.79
N ILE A 32 -0.16 -2.78 -10.36
CA ILE A 32 -0.62 -2.58 -8.99
C ILE A 32 -2.14 -2.50 -9.02
N LEU A 33 -2.79 -3.43 -8.33
CA LEU A 33 -4.24 -3.42 -8.20
C LEU A 33 -4.59 -2.75 -6.88
N PRO A 34 -5.36 -1.65 -6.93
CA PRO A 34 -5.66 -0.90 -5.72
C PRO A 34 -6.55 -1.67 -4.75
N PRO A 35 -6.57 -1.28 -3.47
CA PRO A 35 -7.48 -1.87 -2.50
C PRO A 35 -8.93 -1.57 -2.85
N THR A 36 -9.84 -2.39 -2.36
CA THR A 36 -11.27 -2.22 -2.61
C THR A 36 -11.97 -1.34 -1.58
N GLU A 37 -11.42 -1.26 -0.37
CA GLU A 37 -12.01 -0.43 0.68
C GLU A 37 -11.82 1.05 0.37
N ALA A 38 -12.87 1.84 0.56
CA ALA A 38 -12.89 3.24 0.13
C ALA A 38 -11.85 4.12 0.82
N GLY A 39 -11.46 3.77 2.06
CA GLY A 39 -10.50 4.58 2.81
C GLY A 39 -9.06 4.46 2.33
N PHE A 40 -8.74 3.41 1.59
CA PHE A 40 -7.38 3.17 1.12
C PHE A 40 -7.21 3.60 -0.32
N SER A 41 -6.05 4.16 -0.63
CA SER A 41 -5.71 4.50 -2.01
C SER A 41 -4.23 4.22 -2.26
N VAL A 42 -3.90 3.99 -3.53
CA VAL A 42 -2.54 3.70 -3.94
C VAL A 42 -2.18 4.59 -5.12
N ARG A 43 -1.00 5.18 -5.05
CA ARG A 43 -0.48 6.00 -6.13
C ARG A 43 0.89 5.48 -6.55
N VAL A 44 1.07 5.31 -7.86
CA VAL A 44 2.34 4.89 -8.44
C VAL A 44 3.00 6.10 -9.06
N ASN A 45 4.24 6.39 -8.65
CA ASN A 45 4.93 7.58 -9.10
C ASN A 45 5.44 7.48 -10.53
N LYS A 46 5.76 6.28 -10.98
CA LYS A 46 6.35 6.08 -12.29
C LYS A 46 5.62 4.95 -13.00
N LYS A 47 5.34 5.18 -14.29
CA LYS A 47 4.73 4.15 -15.13
C LYS A 47 5.81 3.50 -15.97
N GLY A 48 5.61 2.22 -16.27
CA GLY A 48 6.50 1.46 -17.10
C GLY A 48 7.26 0.39 -16.32
N PRO A 49 8.15 -0.33 -16.99
CA PRO A 49 8.89 -1.40 -16.33
C PRO A 49 9.88 -0.86 -15.32
N ILE A 50 10.12 -1.66 -14.27
CA ILE A 50 11.20 -1.39 -13.33
C ILE A 50 12.45 -2.04 -13.88
N ALA A 51 13.50 -1.26 -14.08
CA ALA A 51 14.75 -1.79 -14.61
C ALA A 51 15.38 -2.80 -13.66
N ALA A 52 16.18 -3.70 -14.20
CA ALA A 52 16.86 -4.72 -13.43
C ALA A 52 17.66 -4.10 -12.28
N GLY A 53 17.47 -4.63 -11.08
CA GLY A 53 18.17 -4.15 -9.89
C GLY A 53 17.66 -2.83 -9.33
N MET A 54 16.70 -2.20 -9.98
CA MET A 54 16.15 -0.92 -9.55
C MET A 54 14.90 -1.11 -8.72
N SER A 55 14.43 -0.02 -8.14
CA SER A 55 13.23 -0.04 -7.32
C SER A 55 12.28 1.08 -7.71
N GLU A 56 11.03 0.92 -7.32
CA GLU A 56 9.97 1.90 -7.50
C GLU A 56 9.21 2.05 -6.20
N ASN A 57 8.84 3.28 -5.87
CA ASN A 57 8.05 3.54 -4.67
C ASN A 57 6.59 3.68 -5.05
N ILE A 58 5.71 3.06 -4.27
CA ILE A 58 4.28 3.31 -4.34
C ILE A 58 3.84 4.00 -3.07
N GLN A 59 2.87 4.89 -3.19
CA GLN A 59 2.30 5.58 -2.06
C GLN A 59 0.99 4.91 -1.68
N VAL A 60 0.92 4.44 -0.45
CA VAL A 60 -0.32 3.87 0.10
C VAL A 60 -0.86 4.88 1.09
N SER A 61 -2.07 5.36 0.86
CA SER A 61 -2.69 6.38 1.68
C SER A 61 -3.96 5.86 2.32
N PHE A 62 -4.26 6.37 3.49
CA PHE A 62 -5.46 6.01 4.22
C PHE A 62 -6.10 7.23 4.84
N THR A 63 -7.41 7.36 4.63
CA THR A 63 -8.25 8.38 5.26
C THR A 63 -9.58 7.73 5.61
N SER A 64 -10.09 8.02 6.80
CA SER A 64 -11.38 7.49 7.22
C SER A 64 -12.16 8.55 7.98
N ASP A 65 -13.48 8.46 7.91
CA ASP A 65 -14.39 9.29 8.69
C ASP A 65 -15.09 8.50 9.79
N VAL A 66 -14.66 7.26 10.00
CA VAL A 66 -15.17 6.42 11.08
C VAL A 66 -14.03 5.74 11.82
N TYR A 67 -14.20 5.53 13.12
CA TYR A 67 -13.23 4.81 13.93
C TYR A 67 -13.60 3.32 13.92
N LYS A 68 -12.83 2.55 13.15
CA LYS A 68 -12.94 1.11 13.17
C LYS A 68 -11.65 0.50 12.64
N TYR A 69 -11.38 -0.73 12.99
CA TYR A 69 -10.31 -1.48 12.38
C TYR A 69 -10.65 -1.75 10.92
N GLN A 70 -9.71 -1.48 10.03
CA GLN A 70 -9.91 -1.71 8.60
C GLN A 70 -8.74 -2.50 8.05
N TYR A 71 -9.04 -3.35 7.09
CA TYR A 71 -8.06 -4.23 6.48
C TYR A 71 -8.34 -4.34 4.99
N ASP A 72 -7.28 -4.31 4.21
CA ASP A 72 -7.36 -4.57 2.78
C ASP A 72 -5.99 -5.06 2.30
N VAL A 73 -5.87 -5.32 1.01
CA VAL A 73 -4.62 -5.72 0.40
C VAL A 73 -4.39 -4.95 -0.89
N VAL A 74 -3.13 -4.67 -1.16
CA VAL A 74 -2.69 -4.20 -2.47
C VAL A 74 -2.12 -5.40 -3.19
N LYS A 75 -2.64 -5.68 -4.38
CA LYS A 75 -2.16 -6.80 -5.19
C LYS A 75 -1.12 -6.30 -6.16
N VAL A 76 0.02 -6.97 -6.21
CA VAL A 76 1.12 -6.63 -7.10
C VAL A 76 1.34 -7.82 -8.03
N ASN A 77 1.09 -7.61 -9.30
CA ASN A 77 1.25 -8.65 -10.32
C ASN A 77 2.44 -8.32 -11.19
N SER A 78 3.36 -9.26 -11.34
CA SER A 78 4.52 -9.10 -12.20
C SER A 78 4.67 -10.31 -13.11
N GLU A 79 5.56 -10.19 -14.08
CA GLU A 79 5.81 -11.30 -15.02
C GLU A 79 6.43 -12.51 -14.35
N THR A 80 7.14 -12.31 -13.25
CA THR A 80 7.80 -13.40 -12.53
C THR A 80 6.99 -13.92 -11.36
N GLY A 81 5.87 -13.32 -11.04
CA GLY A 81 5.02 -13.78 -9.95
C GLY A 81 4.16 -12.67 -9.38
N ASN A 82 3.25 -13.07 -8.53
CA ASN A 82 2.30 -12.16 -7.91
C ASN A 82 2.45 -12.22 -6.40
N PHE A 83 2.27 -11.08 -5.74
CA PHE A 83 2.23 -11.05 -4.28
C PHE A 83 1.23 -10.00 -3.82
N VAL A 84 0.91 -10.03 -2.55
CA VAL A 84 -0.02 -9.07 -1.95
C VAL A 84 0.68 -8.34 -0.80
N ILE A 85 0.28 -7.09 -0.61
CA ILE A 85 0.76 -6.27 0.51
C ILE A 85 -0.43 -6.04 1.42
N PRO A 86 -0.49 -6.69 2.59
CA PRO A 86 -1.57 -6.44 3.53
C PRO A 86 -1.49 -5.03 4.09
N ILE A 87 -2.66 -4.40 4.24
CA ILE A 87 -2.78 -3.05 4.79
C ILE A 87 -3.73 -3.11 5.97
N TYR A 88 -3.27 -2.62 7.12
CA TYR A 88 -4.05 -2.58 8.35
C TYR A 88 -4.20 -1.14 8.80
N ALA A 89 -5.38 -0.77 9.25
CA ALA A 89 -5.61 0.54 9.83
C ALA A 89 -6.24 0.41 11.21
N TYR A 90 -5.56 0.93 12.21
CA TYR A 90 -5.99 0.87 13.61
C TYR A 90 -6.30 2.29 14.07
N PRO A 91 -7.52 2.56 14.54
CA PRO A 91 -7.87 3.92 14.93
C PRO A 91 -7.21 4.34 16.24
N SER A 92 -7.04 5.65 16.38
CA SER A 92 -6.57 6.25 17.63
C SER A 92 -7.78 6.50 18.53
N ILE A 93 -8.30 5.42 19.11
CA ILE A 93 -9.47 5.51 19.98
C ILE A 93 -9.00 5.63 21.42
N PRO A 94 -9.53 6.58 22.19
CA PRO A 94 -9.21 6.63 23.62
C PRO A 94 -9.57 5.33 24.29
N LYS A 95 -8.73 4.91 25.19
CA LYS A 95 -8.92 3.66 25.88
C LYS A 95 -10.18 3.75 26.75
N MET A 96 -11.05 2.80 26.58
CA MET A 96 -12.27 2.72 27.37
C MET A 96 -11.99 1.98 28.66
N GLN A 97 -12.53 2.50 29.71
CA GLN A 97 -12.38 1.92 31.03
C GLN A 97 -13.63 1.18 31.48
#